data_5e611ba8099eb48d17abff4736fdff24
#
_entry.id   5e611ba8099eb48d17abff4736fdff24
#
_cell.length_a   1.000
_cell.length_b   1.000
_cell.length_c   1.000
_cell.angle_alpha   90.00
_cell.angle_beta   90.00
_cell.angle_gamma   90.00
#
_symmetry.space_group_name_H-M   'P 1'
#
loop_
_entity.id
_entity.type
_entity.pdbx_description
1 polymer ?
#
loop_
_entity_poly.entity_id
_entity_poly.type
_entity_poly.pdbx_seq_one_letter_code
_entity_poly.pdbx_strand_id
1 'polypeptide(L)'
;MKTDTENKVIQYRGTELHTKGWQQEAVLRMLMNNLDPDVAEHPEELVVYGGIGKAARNWDCFDAIVESLKDLEEDETLLVQSGKPVVVFKTHTQAPRVLIANSNIVPAYANWDTFHELDKKGLMMYGQMTAGSWIYIGSQGIVQGTYETFAELAKQHFNGSLKGTITVTAGLGGMGGAQPLAVTMNGGVCIGIDVDETRIVRRIETRYTDVKTDSLDEAIRLAQEAKREGKALSIGLLGNAAEVLPDMIARNFIPDVLTDQTSAHDPLNGYTPAGLSFEAATGLRKSNPEMYVRMSKASMAVHVKAMLEMMEKGAVTFDYGNNIRQVAKDEGVENAFDFPGFVPAYIRPQFCEGKGPFRWVALSGDPEDIYKTDQAILREFADNEHLCNWIRMAQEKIQFQGLPSRICWLGYGERARFGKILNDMVARGELKAPIVIGRDHLDSGSVASPNRETEAMKDGSDVVSDWPILNAMVNAVGGATWVSVHHGGGVGMGYSLHAGVVIVADGTKEAEARIERVLTTDPGMGVVRHADAGYELAKKTAREKGIKIPMLDKGNDQ
;
A
#
# COMPACT_ATOMS: atom_id res chain seq x y z
N MET A 1 5.97 -3.83 -34.25
CA MET A 1 4.91 -4.84 -34.08
C MET A 1 4.32 -4.61 -32.71
N LYS A 2 3.15 -3.97 -32.61
CA LYS A 2 2.35 -3.99 -31.38
C LYS A 2 1.91 -5.43 -31.21
N THR A 3 2.37 -6.08 -30.17
CA THR A 3 1.99 -7.45 -29.86
C THR A 3 0.56 -7.46 -29.37
N ASP A 4 -0.22 -8.44 -29.79
CA ASP A 4 -1.64 -8.72 -29.47
C ASP A 4 -1.97 -8.89 -27.96
N THR A 5 -1.20 -8.31 -27.07
CA THR A 5 -1.37 -8.39 -25.61
C THR A 5 -2.39 -7.39 -25.06
N GLU A 6 -2.80 -6.39 -25.84
CA GLU A 6 -3.79 -5.37 -25.42
C GLU A 6 -5.20 -5.93 -25.14
N ASN A 7 -5.50 -7.21 -25.47
CA ASN A 7 -6.83 -7.81 -25.35
C ASN A 7 -6.93 -9.02 -24.40
N LYS A 8 -5.89 -9.37 -23.63
CA LYS A 8 -5.91 -10.58 -22.80
C LYS A 8 -6.69 -10.44 -21.49
N VAL A 9 -6.81 -9.24 -20.94
CA VAL A 9 -7.47 -9.03 -19.64
C VAL A 9 -8.83 -8.39 -19.83
N ILE A 10 -9.88 -9.21 -19.68
CA ILE A 10 -11.27 -8.75 -19.76
C ILE A 10 -11.69 -8.20 -18.41
N GLN A 11 -12.14 -6.94 -18.36
CA GLN A 11 -12.68 -6.34 -17.16
C GLN A 11 -14.15 -6.72 -17.00
N TYR A 12 -14.43 -7.63 -16.06
CA TYR A 12 -15.79 -8.03 -15.73
C TYR A 12 -16.45 -7.03 -14.76
N ARG A 13 -17.64 -6.57 -15.11
CA ARG A 13 -18.45 -5.59 -14.37
C ARG A 13 -19.94 -5.97 -14.41
N GLY A 14 -20.76 -5.32 -13.59
CA GLY A 14 -22.21 -5.55 -13.58
C GLY A 14 -22.62 -6.72 -12.71
N THR A 15 -23.74 -7.35 -13.05
CA THR A 15 -24.40 -8.38 -12.24
C THR A 15 -24.27 -9.80 -12.79
N GLU A 16 -23.64 -9.97 -13.95
CA GLU A 16 -23.44 -11.27 -14.58
C GLU A 16 -22.29 -12.03 -13.91
N LEU A 17 -22.52 -13.31 -13.59
CA LEU A 17 -21.49 -14.21 -13.06
C LEU A 17 -20.75 -14.93 -14.18
N HIS A 18 -19.43 -15.03 -14.06
CA HIS A 18 -18.54 -15.80 -14.93
C HIS A 18 -17.96 -17.02 -14.21
N THR A 19 -18.29 -17.16 -12.92
CA THR A 19 -17.90 -18.23 -12.01
C THR A 19 -19.15 -18.84 -11.37
N LYS A 20 -18.97 -19.84 -10.50
CA LYS A 20 -20.10 -20.56 -9.85
C LYS A 20 -20.71 -19.81 -8.66
N GLY A 21 -20.11 -18.67 -8.23
CA GLY A 21 -20.66 -17.88 -7.14
C GLY A 21 -19.91 -16.57 -6.93
N TRP A 22 -20.50 -15.66 -6.15
CA TRP A 22 -19.94 -14.33 -5.93
C TRP A 22 -18.60 -14.33 -5.18
N GLN A 23 -18.34 -15.34 -4.35
CA GLN A 23 -17.07 -15.45 -3.65
C GLN A 23 -15.92 -15.69 -4.64
N GLN A 24 -16.10 -16.58 -5.62
CA GLN A 24 -15.14 -16.84 -6.70
C GLN A 24 -15.08 -15.70 -7.72
N GLU A 25 -16.25 -15.15 -8.07
CA GLU A 25 -16.37 -14.03 -9.01
C GLU A 25 -15.60 -12.79 -8.51
N ALA A 26 -15.65 -12.52 -7.22
CA ALA A 26 -14.91 -11.42 -6.63
C ALA A 26 -13.39 -11.58 -6.79
N VAL A 27 -12.87 -12.78 -6.57
CA VAL A 27 -11.44 -13.07 -6.80
C VAL A 27 -11.08 -12.85 -8.27
N LEU A 28 -11.91 -13.36 -9.19
CA LEU A 28 -11.69 -13.21 -10.62
C LEU A 28 -11.67 -11.73 -11.04
N ARG A 29 -12.68 -10.96 -10.62
CA ARG A 29 -12.77 -9.53 -10.97
C ARG A 29 -11.62 -8.72 -10.38
N MET A 30 -11.20 -9.02 -9.16
CA MET A 30 -10.08 -8.34 -8.53
C MET A 30 -8.74 -8.69 -9.16
N LEU A 31 -8.53 -9.93 -9.60
CA LEU A 31 -7.36 -10.32 -10.39
C LEU A 31 -7.32 -9.55 -11.73
N MET A 32 -8.46 -9.46 -12.43
CA MET A 32 -8.56 -8.69 -13.67
C MET A 32 -8.34 -7.19 -13.44
N ASN A 33 -8.91 -6.63 -12.37
CA ASN A 33 -8.73 -5.23 -12.00
C ASN A 33 -7.28 -4.87 -11.68
N ASN A 34 -6.51 -5.79 -11.10
CA ASN A 34 -5.07 -5.59 -10.89
C ASN A 34 -4.30 -5.28 -12.18
N LEU A 35 -4.79 -5.78 -13.31
CA LEU A 35 -4.18 -5.62 -14.63
C LEU A 35 -4.97 -4.67 -15.55
N ASP A 36 -5.93 -3.93 -15.00
CA ASP A 36 -6.57 -2.84 -15.71
C ASP A 36 -5.50 -1.77 -16.06
N PRO A 37 -5.47 -1.25 -17.30
CA PRO A 37 -4.51 -0.23 -17.70
C PRO A 37 -4.53 1.04 -16.83
N ASP A 38 -5.67 1.36 -16.21
CA ASP A 38 -5.77 2.48 -15.27
C ASP A 38 -5.11 2.16 -13.91
N VAL A 39 -4.90 0.88 -13.60
CA VAL A 39 -4.40 0.39 -12.31
C VAL A 39 -2.93 -0.02 -12.39
N ALA A 40 -2.59 -0.91 -13.34
CA ALA A 40 -1.26 -1.49 -13.47
C ALA A 40 -0.25 -0.55 -14.15
N GLU A 41 1.03 -0.70 -13.78
CA GLU A 41 2.14 0.02 -14.44
C GLU A 41 2.51 -0.62 -15.78
N HIS A 42 2.61 -1.96 -15.85
CA HIS A 42 2.96 -2.74 -17.04
C HIS A 42 2.09 -4.01 -17.14
N PRO A 43 0.79 -3.87 -17.45
CA PRO A 43 -0.13 -5.01 -17.48
C PRO A 43 0.28 -6.09 -18.51
N GLU A 44 0.94 -5.72 -19.60
CA GLU A 44 1.48 -6.64 -20.61
C GLU A 44 2.56 -7.59 -20.07
N GLU A 45 3.24 -7.20 -19.00
CA GLU A 45 4.24 -8.00 -18.29
C GLU A 45 3.70 -8.60 -16.98
N LEU A 46 2.39 -8.47 -16.71
CA LEU A 46 1.72 -8.82 -15.46
C LEU A 46 2.21 -8.00 -14.26
N VAL A 47 2.91 -6.89 -14.48
CA VAL A 47 3.46 -6.03 -13.45
C VAL A 47 2.41 -5.00 -13.05
N VAL A 48 2.08 -5.01 -11.76
CA VAL A 48 1.06 -4.14 -11.18
C VAL A 48 1.68 -2.85 -10.68
N TYR A 49 2.70 -2.93 -9.80
CA TYR A 49 3.44 -1.76 -9.31
C TYR A 49 4.78 -2.16 -8.68
N GLY A 50 5.59 -1.13 -8.33
CA GLY A 50 6.80 -1.30 -7.52
C GLY A 50 7.96 -1.99 -8.23
N GLY A 51 8.12 -1.76 -9.52
CA GLY A 51 9.19 -2.31 -10.34
C GLY A 51 8.84 -3.68 -10.93
N ILE A 52 8.76 -4.73 -10.12
CA ILE A 52 8.51 -6.11 -10.57
C ILE A 52 7.38 -6.81 -9.81
N GLY A 53 6.55 -6.09 -9.08
CA GLY A 53 5.42 -6.65 -8.34
C GLY A 53 4.33 -7.19 -9.28
N LYS A 54 4.19 -8.52 -9.36
CA LYS A 54 3.32 -9.21 -10.33
C LYS A 54 2.03 -9.74 -9.72
N ALA A 55 0.99 -9.82 -10.55
CA ALA A 55 -0.27 -10.47 -10.24
C ALA A 55 -0.22 -11.99 -10.43
N ALA A 56 0.52 -12.47 -11.43
CA ALA A 56 0.73 -13.89 -11.72
C ALA A 56 2.17 -14.12 -12.22
N ARG A 57 2.66 -15.35 -12.13
CA ARG A 57 4.05 -15.69 -12.48
C ARG A 57 4.36 -15.43 -13.95
N ASN A 58 3.48 -15.88 -14.82
CA ASN A 58 3.50 -15.69 -16.27
C ASN A 58 2.07 -15.82 -16.81
N TRP A 59 1.87 -15.62 -18.11
CA TRP A 59 0.56 -15.67 -18.74
C TRP A 59 -0.09 -17.05 -18.68
N ASP A 60 0.66 -18.14 -18.80
CA ASP A 60 0.10 -19.50 -18.68
C ASP A 60 -0.44 -19.75 -17.26
N CYS A 61 0.24 -19.24 -16.25
CA CYS A 61 -0.23 -19.30 -14.86
C CYS A 61 -1.45 -18.40 -14.64
N PHE A 62 -1.48 -17.21 -15.25
CA PHE A 62 -2.64 -16.32 -15.20
C PHE A 62 -3.87 -16.99 -15.81
N ASP A 63 -3.76 -17.54 -17.01
CA ASP A 63 -4.85 -18.23 -17.68
C ASP A 63 -5.34 -19.43 -16.85
N ALA A 64 -4.43 -20.22 -16.28
CA ALA A 64 -4.78 -21.35 -15.42
C ALA A 64 -5.45 -20.91 -14.10
N ILE A 65 -5.09 -19.76 -13.51
CA ILE A 65 -5.80 -19.19 -12.35
C ILE A 65 -7.23 -18.83 -12.75
N VAL A 66 -7.39 -18.14 -13.88
CA VAL A 66 -8.70 -17.71 -14.40
C VAL A 66 -9.62 -18.91 -14.64
N GLU A 67 -9.13 -19.93 -15.32
CA GLU A 67 -9.89 -21.17 -15.56
C GLU A 67 -10.25 -21.87 -14.25
N SER A 68 -9.29 -22.01 -13.32
CA SER A 68 -9.54 -22.59 -12.01
C SER A 68 -10.63 -21.84 -11.24
N LEU A 69 -10.63 -20.50 -11.25
CA LEU A 69 -11.65 -19.70 -10.57
C LEU A 69 -13.04 -19.86 -11.18
N LYS A 70 -13.13 -20.05 -12.51
CA LYS A 70 -14.42 -20.31 -13.19
C LYS A 70 -15.02 -21.66 -12.81
N ASP A 71 -14.17 -22.65 -12.58
CA ASP A 71 -14.59 -24.02 -12.25
C ASP A 71 -14.72 -24.29 -10.75
N LEU A 72 -14.17 -23.42 -9.90
CA LEU A 72 -14.10 -23.61 -8.45
C LEU A 72 -15.48 -23.71 -7.81
N GLU A 73 -15.71 -24.80 -7.06
CA GLU A 73 -16.95 -25.01 -6.30
C GLU A 73 -16.95 -24.21 -4.99
N GLU A 74 -18.11 -24.07 -4.38
CA GLU A 74 -18.30 -23.31 -3.13
C GLU A 74 -17.61 -23.95 -1.91
N ASP A 75 -17.27 -25.24 -1.97
CA ASP A 75 -16.58 -25.99 -0.92
C ASP A 75 -15.13 -26.36 -1.30
N GLU A 76 -14.57 -25.69 -2.32
CA GLU A 76 -13.19 -25.90 -2.79
C GLU A 76 -12.30 -24.70 -2.49
N THR A 77 -11.00 -24.96 -2.38
CA THR A 77 -9.96 -23.95 -2.17
C THR A 77 -8.83 -24.14 -3.18
N LEU A 78 -8.56 -23.09 -3.95
CA LEU A 78 -7.41 -22.99 -4.85
C LEU A 78 -6.17 -22.56 -4.07
N LEU A 79 -5.06 -23.27 -4.22
CA LEU A 79 -3.75 -22.88 -3.68
C LEU A 79 -2.88 -22.29 -4.77
N VAL A 80 -2.27 -21.12 -4.47
CA VAL A 80 -1.41 -20.38 -5.40
C VAL A 80 -0.04 -20.15 -4.76
N GLN A 81 1.01 -20.63 -5.42
CA GLN A 81 2.39 -20.50 -4.97
C GLN A 81 3.14 -19.56 -5.92
N SER A 82 3.55 -18.39 -5.43
CA SER A 82 4.27 -17.39 -6.21
C SER A 82 3.66 -17.21 -7.62
N GLY A 83 2.36 -16.89 -7.66
CA GLY A 83 1.60 -16.64 -8.88
C GLY A 83 1.33 -17.84 -9.78
N LYS A 84 1.56 -19.07 -9.30
CA LYS A 84 1.24 -20.31 -9.99
C LYS A 84 0.13 -21.06 -9.25
N PRO A 85 -1.00 -21.42 -9.89
CA PRO A 85 -1.99 -22.30 -9.30
C PRO A 85 -1.39 -23.71 -9.21
N VAL A 86 -1.44 -24.29 -8.02
CA VAL A 86 -0.77 -25.58 -7.78
C VAL A 86 -1.71 -26.73 -7.51
N VAL A 87 -2.89 -26.43 -6.92
CA VAL A 87 -3.91 -27.47 -6.63
C VAL A 87 -5.23 -26.83 -6.23
N VAL A 88 -6.33 -27.52 -6.50
CA VAL A 88 -7.63 -27.29 -5.90
C VAL A 88 -7.93 -28.45 -4.95
N PHE A 89 -8.24 -28.12 -3.70
CA PHE A 89 -8.67 -29.10 -2.70
C PHE A 89 -10.09 -28.87 -2.28
N LYS A 90 -10.80 -29.98 -2.04
CA LYS A 90 -12.08 -29.91 -1.34
C LYS A 90 -11.84 -29.58 0.12
N THR A 91 -12.50 -28.53 0.59
CA THR A 91 -12.42 -28.04 1.97
C THR A 91 -13.83 -27.99 2.58
N HIS A 92 -14.39 -26.81 2.73
CA HIS A 92 -15.78 -26.62 3.15
C HIS A 92 -16.27 -25.22 2.76
N THR A 93 -17.58 -24.99 2.77
CA THR A 93 -18.21 -23.74 2.31
C THR A 93 -17.78 -22.48 3.09
N GLN A 94 -17.34 -22.61 4.34
CA GLN A 94 -16.82 -21.49 5.14
C GLN A 94 -15.32 -21.26 4.99
N ALA A 95 -14.58 -22.14 4.27
CA ALA A 95 -13.15 -21.96 4.02
C ALA A 95 -12.88 -20.85 3.01
N PRO A 96 -11.66 -20.28 2.98
CA PRO A 96 -11.23 -19.41 1.90
C PRO A 96 -11.33 -20.08 0.54
N ARG A 97 -11.74 -19.31 -0.46
CA ARG A 97 -11.74 -19.80 -1.87
C ARG A 97 -10.33 -19.87 -2.44
N VAL A 98 -9.42 -19.00 -1.97
CA VAL A 98 -8.02 -18.98 -2.43
C VAL A 98 -7.08 -18.75 -1.25
N LEU A 99 -5.98 -19.51 -1.25
CA LEU A 99 -4.83 -19.29 -0.36
C LEU A 99 -3.58 -19.05 -1.20
N ILE A 100 -2.88 -17.97 -0.89
CA ILE A 100 -1.72 -17.50 -1.67
C ILE A 100 -0.49 -17.44 -0.78
N ALA A 101 0.64 -17.94 -1.27
CA ALA A 101 1.96 -17.70 -0.68
C ALA A 101 2.91 -17.16 -1.76
N ASN A 102 3.46 -15.96 -1.55
CA ASN A 102 4.31 -15.29 -2.53
C ASN A 102 5.70 -15.00 -1.98
N SER A 103 6.72 -15.28 -2.79
CA SER A 103 8.11 -14.86 -2.58
C SER A 103 8.74 -15.35 -1.27
N ASN A 104 8.13 -16.30 -0.57
CA ASN A 104 8.65 -16.79 0.71
C ASN A 104 9.89 -17.65 0.47
N ILE A 105 11.02 -17.18 0.97
CA ILE A 105 12.32 -17.85 0.93
C ILE A 105 12.73 -18.14 2.38
N VAL A 106 13.36 -19.31 2.61
CA VAL A 106 13.91 -19.66 3.93
C VAL A 106 14.85 -18.54 4.39
N PRO A 107 14.74 -18.04 5.65
CA PRO A 107 15.39 -16.79 6.06
C PRO A 107 16.86 -16.63 5.74
N ALA A 108 17.67 -17.69 5.95
CA ALA A 108 19.11 -17.65 5.65
C ALA A 108 19.45 -17.46 4.16
N TYR A 109 18.48 -17.66 3.27
CA TYR A 109 18.63 -17.54 1.82
C TYR A 109 17.83 -16.36 1.25
N ALA A 110 17.14 -15.61 2.09
CA ALA A 110 16.25 -14.54 1.70
C ALA A 110 17.02 -13.26 1.34
N ASN A 111 17.48 -13.18 0.10
CA ASN A 111 18.17 -12.03 -0.48
C ASN A 111 17.83 -11.93 -1.98
N TRP A 112 18.17 -10.80 -2.59
CA TRP A 112 17.87 -10.53 -3.99
C TRP A 112 18.57 -11.50 -4.96
N ASP A 113 19.81 -11.91 -4.69
CA ASP A 113 20.55 -12.81 -5.57
C ASP A 113 19.86 -14.17 -5.67
N THR A 114 19.49 -14.76 -4.53
CA THR A 114 18.71 -15.99 -4.46
C THR A 114 17.35 -15.84 -5.13
N PHE A 115 16.66 -14.70 -4.89
CA PHE A 115 15.38 -14.44 -5.53
C PHE A 115 15.51 -14.42 -7.05
N HIS A 116 16.44 -13.66 -7.61
CA HIS A 116 16.64 -13.55 -9.06
C HIS A 116 17.04 -14.89 -9.69
N GLU A 117 17.83 -15.70 -9.00
CA GLU A 117 18.14 -17.06 -9.47
C GLU A 117 16.88 -17.94 -9.57
N LEU A 118 16.01 -17.89 -8.56
CA LEU A 118 14.77 -18.66 -8.52
C LEU A 118 13.73 -18.14 -9.55
N ASP A 119 13.61 -16.83 -9.69
CA ASP A 119 12.75 -16.20 -10.69
C ASP A 119 13.17 -16.55 -12.11
N LYS A 120 14.47 -16.48 -12.41
CA LYS A 120 15.04 -16.89 -13.70
C LYS A 120 14.78 -18.37 -14.04
N LYS A 121 14.71 -19.23 -13.01
CA LYS A 121 14.35 -20.65 -13.16
C LYS A 121 12.84 -20.88 -13.28
N GLY A 122 12.01 -19.84 -13.21
CA GLY A 122 10.55 -19.92 -13.24
C GLY A 122 9.93 -20.55 -11.98
N LEU A 123 10.63 -20.51 -10.85
CA LEU A 123 10.20 -21.12 -9.59
C LEU A 123 9.49 -20.13 -8.66
N MET A 124 9.64 -18.83 -8.90
CA MET A 124 9.17 -17.78 -8.03
C MET A 124 8.73 -16.55 -8.85
N MET A 125 7.96 -15.68 -8.25
CA MET A 125 7.72 -14.31 -8.72
C MET A 125 7.74 -13.36 -7.54
N TYR A 126 7.97 -12.06 -7.77
CA TYR A 126 7.81 -11.05 -6.74
C TYR A 126 6.34 -10.65 -6.63
N GLY A 127 5.62 -11.36 -5.76
CA GLY A 127 4.22 -11.05 -5.45
C GLY A 127 4.13 -9.96 -4.39
N GLN A 128 4.49 -8.73 -4.77
CA GLN A 128 4.53 -7.60 -3.86
C GLN A 128 3.15 -7.27 -3.32
N MET A 129 2.96 -7.45 -2.00
CA MET A 129 1.82 -6.97 -1.23
C MET A 129 0.47 -7.13 -1.96
N THR A 130 -0.27 -6.03 -2.13
CA THR A 130 -1.59 -6.00 -2.77
C THR A 130 -1.59 -6.35 -4.26
N ALA A 131 -0.44 -6.26 -4.94
CA ALA A 131 -0.29 -6.77 -6.31
C ALA A 131 -0.40 -8.29 -6.36
N GLY A 132 0.34 -9.00 -5.53
CA GLY A 132 0.36 -10.46 -5.47
C GLY A 132 -0.86 -11.07 -4.78
N SER A 133 -1.62 -10.31 -4.02
CA SER A 133 -2.88 -10.74 -3.37
C SER A 133 -4.14 -10.24 -4.07
N TRP A 134 -4.01 -9.60 -5.22
CA TRP A 134 -5.12 -9.18 -6.06
C TRP A 134 -6.11 -8.22 -5.38
N ILE A 135 -5.61 -7.31 -4.58
CA ILE A 135 -6.41 -6.27 -3.90
C ILE A 135 -5.90 -4.84 -4.17
N TYR A 136 -4.89 -4.68 -5.04
CA TYR A 136 -4.45 -3.36 -5.46
C TYR A 136 -5.48 -2.71 -6.37
N ILE A 137 -5.84 -1.49 -6.08
CA ILE A 137 -6.92 -0.72 -6.72
C ILE A 137 -6.42 0.61 -7.30
N GLY A 138 -5.13 0.70 -7.57
CA GLY A 138 -4.50 1.94 -8.01
C GLY A 138 -4.16 2.88 -6.86
N SER A 139 -3.66 4.06 -7.20
CA SER A 139 -3.25 5.09 -6.23
C SER A 139 -4.40 5.58 -5.35
N GLN A 140 -5.66 5.42 -5.78
CA GLN A 140 -6.85 5.71 -4.97
C GLN A 140 -6.89 4.94 -3.63
N GLY A 141 -6.26 3.74 -3.57
CA GLY A 141 -6.21 2.90 -2.38
C GLY A 141 -5.13 3.30 -1.37
N ILE A 142 -4.22 4.19 -1.73
CA ILE A 142 -3.06 4.59 -0.92
C ILE A 142 -3.23 6.00 -0.34
N VAL A 143 -3.95 6.86 -1.06
CA VAL A 143 -3.98 8.30 -0.79
C VAL A 143 -4.46 8.63 0.62
N GLN A 144 -5.36 7.85 1.23
CA GLN A 144 -5.80 8.15 2.60
C GLN A 144 -4.72 7.85 3.65
N GLY A 145 -4.03 6.72 3.59
CA GLY A 145 -2.93 6.45 4.54
C GLY A 145 -1.85 7.54 4.47
N THR A 146 -1.60 8.03 3.26
CA THR A 146 -0.70 9.16 3.03
C THR A 146 -1.29 10.46 3.59
N TYR A 147 -2.58 10.71 3.39
CA TYR A 147 -3.29 11.85 3.99
C TYR A 147 -3.23 11.82 5.53
N GLU A 148 -3.48 10.67 6.16
CA GLU A 148 -3.41 10.50 7.62
C GLU A 148 -1.99 10.78 8.15
N THR A 149 -0.97 10.33 7.43
CA THR A 149 0.44 10.60 7.79
C THR A 149 0.72 12.09 7.80
N PHE A 150 0.33 12.82 6.75
CA PHE A 150 0.54 14.25 6.65
C PHE A 150 -0.38 15.05 7.59
N ALA A 151 -1.58 14.56 7.89
CA ALA A 151 -2.48 15.17 8.87
C ALA A 151 -1.90 15.10 10.29
N GLU A 152 -1.36 13.94 10.68
CA GLU A 152 -0.70 13.80 11.99
C GLU A 152 0.61 14.58 12.06
N LEU A 153 1.40 14.59 10.99
CA LEU A 153 2.59 15.44 10.87
C LEU A 153 2.23 16.93 11.04
N ALA A 154 1.18 17.38 10.36
CA ALA A 154 0.70 18.76 10.46
C ALA A 154 0.26 19.11 11.89
N LYS A 155 -0.39 18.17 12.57
CA LYS A 155 -0.81 18.35 13.97
C LYS A 155 0.39 18.46 14.92
N GLN A 156 1.43 17.65 14.72
CA GLN A 156 2.60 17.64 15.60
C GLN A 156 3.52 18.86 15.35
N HIS A 157 3.68 19.32 14.10
CA HIS A 157 4.70 20.31 13.74
C HIS A 157 4.14 21.65 13.24
N PHE A 158 2.88 21.71 12.74
CA PHE A 158 2.34 22.87 12.00
C PHE A 158 0.93 23.27 12.43
N ASN A 159 0.58 23.09 13.70
CA ASN A 159 -0.70 23.50 14.29
C ASN A 159 -1.94 22.92 13.55
N GLY A 160 -1.83 21.72 13.01
CA GLY A 160 -2.92 20.97 12.39
C GLY A 160 -3.19 21.25 10.91
N SER A 161 -2.34 22.02 10.23
CA SER A 161 -2.47 22.27 8.78
C SER A 161 -1.12 22.45 8.11
N LEU A 162 -0.97 21.95 6.88
CA LEU A 162 0.22 22.21 6.06
C LEU A 162 0.13 23.53 5.26
N LYS A 163 -0.90 24.34 5.51
CA LYS A 163 -1.03 25.64 4.85
C LYS A 163 0.19 26.52 5.11
N GLY A 164 0.79 27.04 4.05
CA GLY A 164 2.00 27.85 4.15
C GLY A 164 3.30 27.03 4.37
N THR A 165 3.28 25.73 4.08
CA THR A 165 4.47 24.87 4.09
C THR A 165 4.75 24.30 2.71
N ILE A 166 6.02 23.94 2.46
CA ILE A 166 6.47 23.22 1.27
C ILE A 166 6.95 21.84 1.69
N THR A 167 6.38 20.81 1.09
CA THR A 167 6.85 19.42 1.20
C THR A 167 7.60 19.04 -0.07
N VAL A 168 8.77 18.41 0.08
CA VAL A 168 9.50 17.78 -1.03
C VAL A 168 9.47 16.27 -0.85
N THR A 169 9.20 15.55 -1.93
CA THR A 169 9.22 14.09 -1.98
C THR A 169 9.73 13.61 -3.34
N ALA A 170 10.11 12.34 -3.43
CA ALA A 170 10.48 11.73 -4.71
C ALA A 170 9.77 10.38 -4.91
N GLY A 171 9.62 10.00 -6.20
CA GLY A 171 8.90 8.80 -6.62
C GLY A 171 7.39 9.05 -6.79
N LEU A 172 6.95 9.16 -8.06
CA LEU A 172 5.55 9.37 -8.43
C LEU A 172 4.93 8.14 -9.13
N GLY A 173 5.45 6.95 -8.83
CA GLY A 173 4.88 5.67 -9.22
C GLY A 173 3.55 5.35 -8.55
N GLY A 174 3.11 4.09 -8.62
CA GLY A 174 1.81 3.65 -8.08
C GLY A 174 1.54 4.03 -6.63
N MET A 175 2.56 3.97 -5.78
CA MET A 175 2.48 4.29 -4.36
C MET A 175 2.80 5.78 -4.08
N GLY A 176 3.99 6.23 -4.47
CA GLY A 176 4.46 7.60 -4.20
C GLY A 176 3.65 8.69 -4.91
N GLY A 177 3.01 8.34 -6.01
CA GLY A 177 2.14 9.26 -6.73
C GLY A 177 0.94 9.78 -5.95
N ALA A 178 0.61 9.18 -4.80
CA ALA A 178 -0.43 9.68 -3.89
C ALA A 178 0.02 10.87 -3.03
N GLN A 179 1.31 11.07 -2.85
CA GLN A 179 1.83 12.09 -1.92
C GLN A 179 1.48 13.52 -2.32
N PRO A 180 1.60 13.96 -3.59
CA PRO A 180 1.24 15.33 -3.96
C PRO A 180 -0.21 15.68 -3.61
N LEU A 181 -1.17 14.79 -3.92
CA LEU A 181 -2.56 14.99 -3.57
C LEU A 181 -2.79 15.02 -2.05
N ALA A 182 -2.17 14.09 -1.31
CA ALA A 182 -2.32 14.04 0.15
C ALA A 182 -1.79 15.31 0.83
N VAL A 183 -0.68 15.87 0.36
CA VAL A 183 -0.14 17.15 0.85
C VAL A 183 -1.11 18.31 0.55
N THR A 184 -1.61 18.40 -0.69
CA THR A 184 -2.54 19.47 -1.06
C THR A 184 -3.90 19.35 -0.35
N MET A 185 -4.38 18.13 -0.08
CA MET A 185 -5.59 17.91 0.74
C MET A 185 -5.39 18.35 2.19
N ASN A 186 -4.16 18.37 2.70
CA ASN A 186 -3.79 18.96 3.99
C ASN A 186 -3.46 20.47 3.91
N GLY A 187 -3.67 21.10 2.75
CA GLY A 187 -3.49 22.53 2.52
C GLY A 187 -2.07 22.96 2.16
N GLY A 188 -1.13 22.06 2.01
CA GLY A 188 0.28 22.32 1.73
C GLY A 188 0.62 22.48 0.26
N VAL A 189 1.88 22.87 0.01
CA VAL A 189 2.53 22.85 -1.31
C VAL A 189 3.42 21.63 -1.41
N CYS A 190 3.40 20.91 -2.55
CA CYS A 190 4.24 19.75 -2.78
C CYS A 190 5.10 19.91 -4.03
N ILE A 191 6.41 19.59 -3.91
CA ILE A 191 7.27 19.30 -5.06
C ILE A 191 7.52 17.81 -5.06
N GLY A 192 6.97 17.10 -6.05
CA GLY A 192 7.19 15.67 -6.27
C GLY A 192 8.17 15.46 -7.40
N ILE A 193 9.29 14.78 -7.13
CA ILE A 193 10.38 14.54 -8.07
C ILE A 193 10.22 13.15 -8.67
N ASP A 194 10.31 13.02 -9.99
CA ASP A 194 10.43 11.72 -10.66
C ASP A 194 11.34 11.82 -11.88
N VAL A 195 12.06 10.75 -12.18
CA VAL A 195 12.96 10.63 -13.35
C VAL A 195 12.21 10.29 -14.63
N ASP A 196 10.98 9.80 -14.52
CA ASP A 196 10.14 9.35 -15.61
C ASP A 196 9.00 10.34 -15.85
N GLU A 197 9.10 11.07 -16.96
CA GLU A 197 8.09 12.06 -17.36
C GLU A 197 6.70 11.45 -17.50
N THR A 198 6.60 10.20 -17.93
CA THR A 198 5.30 9.53 -18.14
C THR A 198 4.54 9.35 -16.83
N ARG A 199 5.26 9.11 -15.72
CA ARG A 199 4.67 9.03 -14.39
C ARG A 199 4.11 10.38 -13.95
N ILE A 200 4.86 11.47 -14.15
CA ILE A 200 4.40 12.83 -13.82
C ILE A 200 3.14 13.16 -14.62
N VAL A 201 3.15 12.93 -15.94
CA VAL A 201 1.99 13.16 -16.82
C VAL A 201 0.77 12.38 -16.34
N ARG A 202 0.94 11.08 -16.02
CA ARG A 202 -0.13 10.25 -15.48
C ARG A 202 -0.72 10.83 -14.19
N ARG A 203 0.11 11.42 -13.30
CA ARG A 203 -0.38 12.06 -12.06
C ARG A 203 -1.18 13.34 -12.34
N ILE A 204 -0.84 14.07 -13.39
CA ILE A 204 -1.63 15.24 -13.83
C ILE A 204 -2.98 14.79 -14.41
N GLU A 205 -2.97 13.82 -15.31
CA GLU A 205 -4.19 13.28 -15.93
C GLU A 205 -5.17 12.71 -14.88
N THR A 206 -4.65 12.05 -13.86
CA THR A 206 -5.43 11.50 -12.76
C THR A 206 -5.69 12.48 -11.61
N ARG A 207 -5.28 13.74 -11.74
CA ARG A 207 -5.47 14.84 -10.77
C ARG A 207 -4.78 14.63 -9.41
N TYR A 208 -3.68 13.90 -9.39
CA TYR A 208 -2.83 13.78 -8.20
C TYR A 208 -1.75 14.85 -8.13
N THR A 209 -1.42 15.47 -9.26
CA THR A 209 -0.46 16.58 -9.39
C THR A 209 -1.06 17.66 -10.27
N ASP A 210 -0.85 18.94 -9.92
CA ASP A 210 -1.48 20.06 -10.61
C ASP A 210 -0.69 20.54 -11.84
N VAL A 211 0.62 20.66 -11.71
CA VAL A 211 1.50 21.19 -12.79
C VAL A 211 2.80 20.40 -12.91
N LYS A 212 3.44 20.48 -14.09
CA LYS A 212 4.73 19.84 -14.38
C LYS A 212 5.77 20.89 -14.77
N THR A 213 7.02 20.66 -14.37
CA THR A 213 8.19 21.41 -14.86
C THR A 213 9.42 20.50 -14.92
N ASP A 214 10.38 20.84 -15.78
CA ASP A 214 11.73 20.26 -15.85
C ASP A 214 12.81 21.18 -15.25
N SER A 215 12.39 22.36 -14.77
CA SER A 215 13.26 23.37 -14.19
C SER A 215 13.13 23.42 -12.67
N LEU A 216 14.23 23.17 -11.95
CA LEU A 216 14.28 23.32 -10.49
C LEU A 216 13.98 24.75 -10.05
N ASP A 217 14.53 25.76 -10.78
CA ASP A 217 14.28 27.18 -10.46
C ASP A 217 12.78 27.51 -10.56
N GLU A 218 12.12 27.02 -11.58
CA GLU A 218 10.67 27.20 -11.77
C GLU A 218 9.87 26.48 -10.70
N ALA A 219 10.24 25.24 -10.34
CA ALA A 219 9.58 24.50 -9.26
C ALA A 219 9.67 25.24 -7.92
N ILE A 220 10.86 25.74 -7.58
CA ILE A 220 11.09 26.53 -6.35
C ILE A 220 10.28 27.83 -6.40
N ARG A 221 10.28 28.56 -7.52
CA ARG A 221 9.53 29.81 -7.69
C ARG A 221 8.03 29.58 -7.47
N LEU A 222 7.45 28.61 -8.15
CA LEU A 222 6.04 28.26 -8.02
C LEU A 222 5.67 27.85 -6.59
N ALA A 223 6.50 27.01 -5.96
CA ALA A 223 6.27 26.56 -4.60
C ALA A 223 6.32 27.71 -3.58
N GLN A 224 7.31 28.61 -3.70
CA GLN A 224 7.43 29.77 -2.82
C GLN A 224 6.30 30.77 -3.00
N GLU A 225 5.82 30.96 -4.23
CA GLU A 225 4.67 31.82 -4.54
C GLU A 225 3.39 31.26 -3.91
N ALA A 226 3.09 29.98 -4.15
CA ALA A 226 1.94 29.29 -3.56
C ALA A 226 1.98 29.29 -2.01
N LYS A 227 3.18 29.07 -1.41
CA LYS A 227 3.40 29.16 0.04
C LYS A 227 3.04 30.55 0.58
N ARG A 228 3.51 31.63 -0.08
CA ARG A 228 3.22 33.03 0.33
C ARG A 228 1.73 33.36 0.24
N GLU A 229 1.05 32.84 -0.78
CA GLU A 229 -0.39 33.03 -0.97
C GLU A 229 -1.22 32.13 -0.05
N GLY A 230 -0.62 31.17 0.64
CA GLY A 230 -1.31 30.17 1.45
C GLY A 230 -2.20 29.25 0.61
N LYS A 231 -1.82 29.01 -0.64
CA LYS A 231 -2.54 28.21 -1.63
C LYS A 231 -1.91 26.81 -1.70
N ALA A 232 -2.76 25.79 -1.69
CA ALA A 232 -2.32 24.43 -1.97
C ALA A 232 -1.96 24.28 -3.46
N LEU A 233 -0.81 23.68 -3.74
CA LEU A 233 -0.33 23.43 -5.11
C LEU A 233 0.62 22.23 -5.12
N SER A 234 0.48 21.34 -6.09
CA SER A 234 1.42 20.24 -6.32
C SER A 234 2.13 20.38 -7.67
N ILE A 235 3.46 20.21 -7.62
CA ILE A 235 4.38 20.43 -8.74
C ILE A 235 5.13 19.12 -8.98
N GLY A 236 4.98 18.52 -10.15
CA GLY A 236 5.78 17.41 -10.62
C GLY A 236 7.07 17.93 -11.26
N LEU A 237 8.22 17.66 -10.64
CA LEU A 237 9.53 18.05 -11.15
C LEU A 237 10.21 16.85 -11.81
N LEU A 238 10.53 16.98 -13.10
CA LEU A 238 11.32 15.98 -13.81
C LEU A 238 12.79 16.08 -13.37
N GLY A 239 13.30 15.04 -12.72
CA GLY A 239 14.68 15.03 -12.22
C GLY A 239 15.00 13.82 -11.36
N ASN A 240 16.25 13.66 -11.00
CA ASN A 240 16.73 12.62 -10.09
C ASN A 240 16.90 13.21 -8.68
N ALA A 241 16.28 12.62 -7.67
CA ALA A 241 16.33 13.13 -6.30
C ALA A 241 17.77 13.21 -5.74
N ALA A 242 18.63 12.26 -6.12
CA ALA A 242 20.06 12.28 -5.71
C ALA A 242 20.85 13.44 -6.34
N GLU A 243 20.31 14.13 -7.34
CA GLU A 243 20.88 15.35 -7.95
C GLU A 243 20.12 16.60 -7.47
N VAL A 244 18.80 16.53 -7.48
CA VAL A 244 17.91 17.65 -7.15
C VAL A 244 18.06 18.10 -5.70
N LEU A 245 18.12 17.18 -4.73
CA LEU A 245 18.24 17.56 -3.31
C LEU A 245 19.56 18.26 -2.99
N PRO A 246 20.75 17.77 -3.43
CA PRO A 246 22.00 18.53 -3.30
C PRO A 246 21.95 19.91 -3.99
N ASP A 247 21.29 20.01 -5.16
CA ASP A 247 21.16 21.27 -5.88
C ASP A 247 20.22 22.26 -5.15
N MET A 248 19.15 21.79 -4.52
CA MET A 248 18.31 22.58 -3.62
C MET A 248 19.13 23.15 -2.44
N ILE A 249 19.97 22.31 -1.82
CA ILE A 249 20.85 22.73 -0.72
C ILE A 249 21.82 23.83 -1.20
N ALA A 250 22.47 23.63 -2.35
CA ALA A 250 23.38 24.62 -2.94
C ALA A 250 22.71 25.97 -3.23
N ARG A 251 21.41 25.98 -3.51
CA ARG A 251 20.58 27.18 -3.69
C ARG A 251 20.02 27.74 -2.39
N ASN A 252 20.40 27.20 -1.23
CA ASN A 252 19.83 27.55 0.08
C ASN A 252 18.29 27.39 0.15
N PHE A 253 17.74 26.47 -0.63
CA PHE A 253 16.34 26.12 -0.56
C PHE A 253 16.17 24.87 0.31
N ILE A 254 15.59 25.04 1.50
CA ILE A 254 15.27 23.97 2.44
C ILE A 254 13.75 23.90 2.58
N PRO A 255 13.12 22.76 2.29
CA PRO A 255 11.66 22.60 2.45
C PRO A 255 11.28 22.56 3.95
N ASP A 256 10.02 22.80 4.24
CA ASP A 256 9.50 22.62 5.61
C ASP A 256 9.37 21.13 5.96
N VAL A 257 9.05 20.29 4.99
CA VAL A 257 8.91 18.84 5.13
C VAL A 257 9.65 18.12 4.01
N LEU A 258 10.35 17.05 4.34
CA LEU A 258 11.08 16.21 3.37
C LEU A 258 10.83 14.74 3.61
N THR A 259 10.48 14.02 2.55
CA THR A 259 10.35 12.56 2.58
C THR A 259 10.73 11.94 1.22
N ASP A 260 10.69 10.61 1.14
CA ASP A 260 10.97 9.86 -0.09
C ASP A 260 10.10 8.61 -0.21
N GLN A 261 9.62 8.34 -1.40
CA GLN A 261 8.90 7.10 -1.74
C GLN A 261 9.33 6.57 -3.12
N THR A 262 10.58 6.76 -3.51
CA THR A 262 11.17 6.06 -4.66
C THR A 262 11.13 4.55 -4.44
N SER A 263 11.18 3.75 -5.50
CA SER A 263 11.23 2.28 -5.38
C SER A 263 12.64 1.78 -5.02
N ALA A 264 13.24 2.37 -3.97
CA ALA A 264 14.61 2.11 -3.52
C ALA A 264 14.84 0.67 -3.01
N HIS A 265 13.76 -0.05 -2.67
CA HIS A 265 13.80 -1.46 -2.26
C HIS A 265 14.31 -2.42 -3.35
N ASP A 266 14.26 -2.02 -4.61
CA ASP A 266 14.82 -2.76 -5.75
C ASP A 266 15.86 -1.88 -6.47
N PRO A 267 17.16 -2.05 -6.18
CA PRO A 267 18.21 -1.26 -6.80
C PRO A 267 18.35 -1.47 -8.31
N LEU A 268 17.86 -2.60 -8.84
CA LEU A 268 17.95 -2.91 -10.27
C LEU A 268 16.78 -2.34 -11.07
N ASN A 269 15.53 -2.55 -10.60
CA ASN A 269 14.35 -2.22 -11.39
C ASN A 269 13.58 -1.00 -10.85
N GLY A 270 13.84 -0.62 -9.61
CA GLY A 270 13.05 0.40 -8.90
C GLY A 270 13.70 1.77 -8.81
N TYR A 271 15.02 1.85 -8.64
CA TYR A 271 15.74 3.12 -8.45
C TYR A 271 16.64 3.44 -9.64
N THR A 272 16.57 4.68 -10.14
CA THR A 272 17.38 5.14 -11.26
C THR A 272 18.66 5.84 -10.75
N PRO A 273 19.86 5.40 -11.17
CA PRO A 273 21.11 6.05 -10.75
C PRO A 273 21.22 7.48 -11.27
N ALA A 274 21.86 8.34 -10.47
CA ALA A 274 22.19 9.70 -10.83
C ALA A 274 23.30 9.75 -11.91
N GLY A 275 23.41 10.88 -12.61
CA GLY A 275 24.42 11.11 -13.65
C GLY A 275 24.10 10.51 -15.00
N LEU A 276 22.91 9.93 -15.19
CA LEU A 276 22.46 9.33 -16.43
C LEU A 276 21.07 9.86 -16.81
N SER A 277 20.81 10.03 -18.12
CA SER A 277 19.44 10.20 -18.58
C SER A 277 18.63 8.91 -18.32
N PHE A 278 17.32 9.02 -18.24
CA PHE A 278 16.44 7.86 -18.05
C PHE A 278 16.65 6.77 -19.10
N GLU A 279 16.85 7.18 -20.36
CA GLU A 279 17.14 6.27 -21.48
C GLU A 279 18.50 5.58 -21.32
N ALA A 280 19.55 6.34 -20.98
CA ALA A 280 20.90 5.80 -20.74
C ALA A 280 20.91 4.82 -19.56
N ALA A 281 20.20 5.15 -18.48
CA ALA A 281 20.05 4.28 -17.33
C ALA A 281 19.32 2.97 -17.71
N THR A 282 18.24 3.07 -18.51
CA THR A 282 17.52 1.89 -19.01
C THR A 282 18.39 1.01 -19.91
N GLY A 283 19.23 1.63 -20.75
CA GLY A 283 20.24 0.93 -21.57
C GLY A 283 21.29 0.22 -20.71
N LEU A 284 21.83 0.90 -19.70
CA LEU A 284 22.81 0.34 -18.78
C LEU A 284 22.25 -0.84 -17.98
N ARG A 285 21.01 -0.75 -17.50
CA ARG A 285 20.34 -1.82 -16.77
C ARG A 285 20.28 -3.13 -17.57
N LYS A 286 20.06 -3.03 -18.89
CA LYS A 286 20.02 -4.19 -19.79
C LYS A 286 21.40 -4.70 -20.14
N SER A 287 22.38 -3.83 -20.34
CA SER A 287 23.72 -4.19 -20.83
C SER A 287 24.70 -4.56 -19.71
N ASN A 288 24.56 -3.95 -18.53
CA ASN A 288 25.42 -4.20 -17.37
C ASN A 288 24.66 -3.99 -16.04
N PRO A 289 23.82 -4.96 -15.66
CA PRO A 289 22.99 -4.86 -14.44
C PRO A 289 23.80 -4.69 -13.15
N GLU A 290 24.98 -5.31 -13.05
CA GLU A 290 25.85 -5.17 -11.87
C GLU A 290 26.36 -3.73 -11.68
N MET A 291 26.77 -3.10 -12.78
CA MET A 291 27.19 -1.70 -12.74
C MET A 291 26.01 -0.80 -12.39
N TYR A 292 24.85 -1.06 -12.99
CA TYR A 292 23.61 -0.33 -12.68
C TYR A 292 23.29 -0.37 -11.20
N VAL A 293 23.28 -1.55 -10.58
CA VAL A 293 23.00 -1.73 -9.14
C VAL A 293 24.00 -0.98 -8.28
N ARG A 294 25.32 -1.04 -8.60
CA ARG A 294 26.33 -0.29 -7.87
C ARG A 294 26.07 1.23 -7.94
N MET A 295 25.77 1.75 -9.13
CA MET A 295 25.47 3.18 -9.31
C MET A 295 24.17 3.58 -8.60
N SER A 296 23.15 2.75 -8.63
CA SER A 296 21.88 3.00 -7.92
C SER A 296 22.11 3.10 -6.40
N LYS A 297 22.83 2.16 -5.81
CA LYS A 297 23.14 2.16 -4.38
C LYS A 297 23.96 3.38 -3.97
N ALA A 298 24.99 3.72 -4.75
CA ALA A 298 25.78 4.93 -4.52
C ALA A 298 24.92 6.21 -4.59
N SER A 299 23.98 6.27 -5.53
CA SER A 299 23.02 7.38 -5.66
C SER A 299 22.06 7.47 -4.48
N MET A 300 21.58 6.34 -3.97
CA MET A 300 20.75 6.30 -2.75
C MET A 300 21.51 6.83 -1.53
N ALA A 301 22.81 6.53 -1.41
CA ALA A 301 23.65 7.09 -0.35
C ALA A 301 23.77 8.62 -0.45
N VAL A 302 23.89 9.17 -1.65
CA VAL A 302 23.89 10.64 -1.88
C VAL A 302 22.54 11.23 -1.51
N HIS A 303 21.45 10.59 -1.93
CA HIS A 303 20.08 11.00 -1.63
C HIS A 303 19.85 11.11 -0.11
N VAL A 304 20.18 10.06 0.64
CA VAL A 304 20.02 10.04 2.11
C VAL A 304 20.93 11.06 2.80
N LYS A 305 22.17 11.26 2.35
CA LYS A 305 23.03 12.32 2.88
C LYS A 305 22.42 13.70 2.71
N ALA A 306 21.82 13.98 1.55
CA ALA A 306 21.11 15.24 1.31
C ALA A 306 19.88 15.39 2.23
N MET A 307 19.13 14.30 2.46
CA MET A 307 18.00 14.31 3.41
C MET A 307 18.47 14.63 4.84
N LEU A 308 19.56 14.02 5.30
CA LEU A 308 20.16 14.29 6.61
C LEU A 308 20.62 15.76 6.73
N GLU A 309 21.30 16.30 5.72
CA GLU A 309 21.72 17.71 5.71
C GLU A 309 20.53 18.68 5.74
N MET A 310 19.45 18.39 5.00
CA MET A 310 18.24 19.20 5.05
C MET A 310 17.55 19.11 6.41
N MET A 311 17.55 17.94 7.06
CA MET A 311 17.07 17.77 8.44
C MET A 311 17.86 18.63 9.42
N GLU A 312 19.20 18.62 9.35
CA GLU A 312 20.06 19.47 10.17
C GLU A 312 19.79 20.97 9.94
N LYS A 313 19.35 21.35 8.75
CA LYS A 313 18.96 22.72 8.37
C LYS A 313 17.51 23.05 8.74
N GLY A 314 16.77 22.13 9.38
CA GLY A 314 15.45 22.35 9.97
C GLY A 314 14.26 21.78 9.22
N ALA A 315 14.45 21.00 8.16
CA ALA A 315 13.34 20.27 7.51
C ALA A 315 12.83 19.15 8.42
N VAL A 316 11.52 19.04 8.59
CA VAL A 316 10.89 17.86 9.19
C VAL A 316 11.06 16.69 8.23
N THR A 317 11.99 15.79 8.55
CA THR A 317 12.40 14.71 7.64
C THR A 317 11.99 13.35 8.17
N PHE A 318 11.44 12.52 7.30
CA PHE A 318 11.07 11.14 7.63
C PHE A 318 11.14 10.23 6.40
N ASP A 319 11.31 8.91 6.63
CA ASP A 319 11.27 7.88 5.59
C ASP A 319 9.83 7.36 5.40
N TYR A 320 9.38 7.32 4.17
CA TYR A 320 8.05 6.73 3.86
C TYR A 320 8.10 5.20 3.63
N GLY A 321 9.22 4.55 3.96
CA GLY A 321 9.30 3.10 4.08
C GLY A 321 9.58 2.36 2.78
N ASN A 322 10.65 2.74 2.10
CA ASN A 322 11.13 2.10 0.87
C ASN A 322 12.52 1.43 0.99
N ASN A 323 13.04 1.34 2.21
CA ASN A 323 14.35 0.76 2.53
C ASN A 323 15.59 1.57 2.07
N ILE A 324 15.42 2.83 1.64
CA ILE A 324 16.53 3.67 1.16
C ILE A 324 17.57 3.90 2.27
N ARG A 325 17.16 4.03 3.54
CA ARG A 325 18.04 4.21 4.69
C ARG A 325 18.96 3.00 4.90
N GLN A 326 18.43 1.78 4.75
CA GLN A 326 19.24 0.57 4.90
C GLN A 326 20.28 0.48 3.77
N VAL A 327 19.87 0.73 2.54
CA VAL A 327 20.80 0.73 1.40
C VAL A 327 21.90 1.78 1.59
N ALA A 328 21.54 2.98 2.02
CA ALA A 328 22.51 4.04 2.31
C ALA A 328 23.49 3.67 3.44
N LYS A 329 23.00 2.98 4.49
CA LYS A 329 23.83 2.48 5.58
C LYS A 329 24.83 1.43 5.08
N ASP A 330 24.38 0.52 4.25
CA ASP A 330 25.24 -0.51 3.62
C ASP A 330 26.32 0.13 2.71
N GLU A 331 26.04 1.31 2.16
CA GLU A 331 26.97 2.14 1.38
C GLU A 331 27.78 3.14 2.25
N GLY A 332 27.80 2.95 3.58
CA GLY A 332 28.65 3.70 4.50
C GLY A 332 28.08 5.01 5.05
N VAL A 333 26.77 5.23 4.97
CA VAL A 333 26.09 6.34 5.66
C VAL A 333 25.65 5.86 7.04
N GLU A 334 26.56 5.93 8.01
CA GLU A 334 26.36 5.34 9.35
C GLU A 334 25.13 5.90 10.08
N ASN A 335 24.81 7.18 9.89
CA ASN A 335 23.69 7.88 10.50
C ASN A 335 22.42 7.89 9.62
N ALA A 336 22.28 6.96 8.67
CA ALA A 336 21.12 6.92 7.75
C ALA A 336 19.76 6.80 8.46
N PHE A 337 19.73 6.30 9.70
CA PHE A 337 18.52 6.14 10.51
C PHE A 337 18.29 7.28 11.53
N ASP A 338 19.02 8.39 11.45
CA ASP A 338 18.81 9.52 12.37
C ASP A 338 17.46 10.23 12.15
N PHE A 339 16.87 10.14 10.95
CA PHE A 339 15.47 10.50 10.77
C PHE A 339 14.57 9.25 10.85
N PRO A 340 13.38 9.36 11.48
CA PRO A 340 12.50 8.22 11.73
C PRO A 340 11.76 7.78 10.46
N GLY A 341 11.22 6.56 10.49
CA GLY A 341 10.16 6.13 9.58
C GLY A 341 8.82 6.78 9.92
N PHE A 342 7.90 6.83 8.95
CA PHE A 342 6.58 7.46 9.14
C PHE A 342 5.70 6.74 10.17
N VAL A 343 5.87 5.42 10.31
CA VAL A 343 5.06 4.65 11.24
C VAL A 343 5.37 4.98 12.70
N PRO A 344 6.64 4.87 13.18
CA PRO A 344 6.94 5.27 14.56
C PRO A 344 6.68 6.76 14.82
N ALA A 345 6.85 7.62 13.82
CA ALA A 345 6.66 9.06 13.97
C ALA A 345 5.18 9.46 14.07
N TYR A 346 4.30 8.89 13.22
CA TYR A 346 2.94 9.42 13.03
C TYR A 346 1.82 8.39 13.18
N ILE A 347 2.07 7.12 12.90
CA ILE A 347 1.00 6.11 12.74
C ILE A 347 0.85 5.18 13.96
N ARG A 348 1.91 4.94 14.72
CA ARG A 348 1.93 3.98 15.83
C ARG A 348 0.75 4.10 16.81
N PRO A 349 0.32 5.29 17.26
CA PRO A 349 -0.84 5.40 18.15
C PRO A 349 -2.13 4.85 17.53
N GLN A 350 -2.36 5.06 16.25
CA GLN A 350 -3.53 4.53 15.55
C GLN A 350 -3.48 3.00 15.47
N PHE A 351 -2.32 2.42 15.23
CA PHE A 351 -2.12 0.97 15.25
C PHE A 351 -2.41 0.34 16.61
N CYS A 352 -2.13 1.04 17.72
CA CYS A 352 -2.51 0.63 19.06
C CYS A 352 -4.02 0.51 19.28
N GLU A 353 -4.82 1.22 18.51
CA GLU A 353 -6.29 1.19 18.52
C GLU A 353 -6.86 0.24 17.45
N GLY A 354 -6.02 -0.50 16.75
CA GLY A 354 -6.42 -1.32 15.60
C GLY A 354 -6.94 -0.50 14.41
N LYS A 355 -6.69 0.82 14.39
CA LYS A 355 -7.01 1.67 13.25
C LYS A 355 -6.04 1.42 12.12
N GLY A 356 -6.58 1.36 10.92
CA GLY A 356 -5.81 1.19 9.71
C GLY A 356 -6.70 1.15 8.48
N PRO A 357 -6.10 0.93 7.30
CA PRO A 357 -6.79 1.02 6.03
C PRO A 357 -7.90 -0.02 5.91
N PHE A 358 -9.10 0.47 5.66
CA PHE A 358 -10.28 -0.30 5.32
C PHE A 358 -10.70 0.09 3.90
N ARG A 359 -10.64 -0.86 2.99
CA ARG A 359 -10.87 -0.65 1.55
C ARG A 359 -12.07 -1.43 1.09
N TRP A 360 -12.88 -0.82 0.21
CA TRP A 360 -13.96 -1.54 -0.43
C TRP A 360 -14.08 -1.19 -1.91
N VAL A 361 -14.52 -2.16 -2.70
CA VAL A 361 -14.58 -2.13 -4.15
C VAL A 361 -15.96 -2.56 -4.62
N ALA A 362 -16.57 -1.78 -5.50
CA ALA A 362 -17.86 -2.10 -6.10
C ALA A 362 -17.68 -3.00 -7.34
N LEU A 363 -18.04 -4.26 -7.22
CA LEU A 363 -17.94 -5.24 -8.33
C LEU A 363 -18.87 -4.93 -9.51
N SER A 364 -19.90 -4.09 -9.29
CA SER A 364 -20.77 -3.60 -10.37
C SER A 364 -20.01 -2.76 -11.40
N GLY A 365 -18.89 -2.14 -11.03
CA GLY A 365 -18.21 -1.15 -11.83
C GLY A 365 -18.94 0.20 -11.91
N ASP A 366 -20.01 0.38 -11.15
CA ASP A 366 -20.80 1.61 -11.12
C ASP A 366 -20.35 2.51 -9.96
N PRO A 367 -19.84 3.73 -10.24
CA PRO A 367 -19.49 4.72 -9.22
C PRO A 367 -20.60 5.03 -8.21
N GLU A 368 -21.87 4.94 -8.62
CA GLU A 368 -23.01 5.19 -7.74
C GLU A 368 -23.06 4.25 -6.54
N ASP A 369 -22.59 3.02 -6.68
CA ASP A 369 -22.52 2.09 -5.55
C ASP A 369 -21.51 2.58 -4.49
N ILE A 370 -20.40 3.18 -4.91
CA ILE A 370 -19.45 3.81 -3.97
C ILE A 370 -20.06 5.05 -3.33
N TYR A 371 -20.73 5.93 -4.09
CA TYR A 371 -21.36 7.12 -3.50
C TYR A 371 -22.45 6.78 -2.49
N LYS A 372 -23.22 5.70 -2.70
CA LYS A 372 -24.18 5.20 -1.70
C LYS A 372 -23.47 4.71 -0.43
N THR A 373 -22.35 4.00 -0.57
CA THR A 373 -21.56 3.54 0.59
C THR A 373 -20.89 4.71 1.32
N ASP A 374 -20.45 5.75 0.60
CA ASP A 374 -19.96 7.00 1.21
C ASP A 374 -21.05 7.65 2.09
N GLN A 375 -22.30 7.68 1.61
CA GLN A 375 -23.43 8.20 2.42
C GLN A 375 -23.68 7.33 3.65
N ALA A 376 -23.45 6.02 3.56
CA ALA A 376 -23.56 5.13 4.71
C ALA A 376 -22.48 5.44 5.78
N ILE A 377 -21.21 5.66 5.36
CA ILE A 377 -20.14 6.12 6.28
C ILE A 377 -20.50 7.44 6.95
N LEU A 378 -20.95 8.43 6.18
CA LEU A 378 -21.30 9.76 6.71
C LEU A 378 -22.45 9.72 7.74
N ARG A 379 -23.37 8.77 7.61
CA ARG A 379 -24.45 8.55 8.60
C ARG A 379 -23.96 7.77 9.81
N GLU A 380 -23.23 6.69 9.59
CA GLU A 380 -22.82 5.76 10.64
C GLU A 380 -21.76 6.34 11.58
N PHE A 381 -20.89 7.19 11.06
CA PHE A 381 -19.78 7.80 11.80
C PHE A 381 -19.91 9.35 11.83
N ALA A 382 -21.13 9.85 11.92
CA ALA A 382 -21.40 11.30 11.87
C ALA A 382 -20.70 12.10 12.98
N ASP A 383 -20.38 11.47 14.10
CA ASP A 383 -19.61 12.00 15.23
C ASP A 383 -18.10 12.06 14.98
N ASN A 384 -17.59 11.37 13.96
CA ASN A 384 -16.18 11.41 13.55
C ASN A 384 -15.99 12.43 12.41
N GLU A 385 -15.82 13.70 12.78
CA GLU A 385 -15.67 14.80 11.82
C GLU A 385 -14.48 14.61 10.88
N HIS A 386 -13.35 14.11 11.38
CA HIS A 386 -12.15 13.85 10.56
C HIS A 386 -12.44 12.84 9.45
N LEU A 387 -13.06 11.71 9.78
CA LEU A 387 -13.47 10.68 8.81
C LEU A 387 -14.49 11.24 7.81
N CYS A 388 -15.50 11.96 8.29
CA CYS A 388 -16.51 12.57 7.43
C CYS A 388 -15.92 13.59 6.45
N ASN A 389 -14.96 14.40 6.90
CA ASN A 389 -14.26 15.35 6.04
C ASN A 389 -13.42 14.64 4.98
N TRP A 390 -12.72 13.55 5.37
CA TRP A 390 -12.03 12.72 4.41
C TRP A 390 -12.96 12.19 3.31
N ILE A 391 -14.10 11.60 3.66
CA ILE A 391 -15.07 11.07 2.68
C ILE A 391 -15.57 12.16 1.73
N ARG A 392 -15.92 13.35 2.25
CA ARG A 392 -16.35 14.48 1.40
C ARG A 392 -15.27 14.91 0.42
N MET A 393 -14.01 15.03 0.88
CA MET A 393 -12.89 15.35 0.00
C MET A 393 -12.63 14.24 -1.03
N ALA A 394 -12.75 12.98 -0.62
CA ALA A 394 -12.56 11.85 -1.51
C ALA A 394 -13.59 11.82 -2.65
N GLN A 395 -14.85 12.14 -2.37
CA GLN A 395 -15.90 12.27 -3.38
C GLN A 395 -15.58 13.33 -4.44
N GLU A 396 -14.97 14.44 -4.03
CA GLU A 396 -14.66 15.57 -4.90
C GLU A 396 -13.36 15.37 -5.70
N LYS A 397 -12.31 14.85 -5.02
CA LYS A 397 -10.94 14.92 -5.52
C LYS A 397 -10.41 13.61 -6.09
N ILE A 398 -10.92 12.46 -5.67
CA ILE A 398 -10.37 11.16 -6.06
C ILE A 398 -11.15 10.61 -7.26
N GLN A 399 -10.44 10.46 -8.38
CA GLN A 399 -10.94 9.74 -9.55
C GLN A 399 -10.77 8.24 -9.35
N PHE A 400 -11.79 7.46 -9.77
CA PHE A 400 -11.69 6.01 -9.76
C PHE A 400 -10.73 5.51 -10.84
N GLN A 401 -9.96 4.51 -10.49
CA GLN A 401 -9.06 3.77 -11.36
C GLN A 401 -9.53 2.32 -11.41
N GLY A 402 -9.83 1.79 -12.60
CA GLY A 402 -10.43 0.46 -12.74
C GLY A 402 -11.80 0.37 -12.07
N LEU A 403 -12.01 -0.64 -11.21
CA LEU A 403 -13.24 -0.77 -10.43
C LEU A 403 -13.37 0.37 -9.41
N PRO A 404 -14.56 1.01 -9.31
CA PRO A 404 -14.80 2.04 -8.32
C PRO A 404 -14.56 1.53 -6.91
N SER A 405 -13.83 2.30 -6.12
CA SER A 405 -13.42 1.89 -4.79
C SER A 405 -13.25 3.06 -3.85
N ARG A 406 -13.27 2.79 -2.57
CA ARG A 406 -13.03 3.76 -1.51
C ARG A 406 -12.17 3.16 -0.42
N ILE A 407 -11.50 4.03 0.31
CA ILE A 407 -10.70 3.70 1.48
C ILE A 407 -11.05 4.68 2.60
N CYS A 408 -11.09 4.18 3.82
CA CYS A 408 -11.05 5.00 5.02
C CYS A 408 -10.32 4.24 6.14
N TRP A 409 -9.93 4.94 7.20
CA TRP A 409 -9.33 4.31 8.35
C TRP A 409 -10.37 4.04 9.43
N LEU A 410 -10.54 2.76 9.76
CA LEU A 410 -11.44 2.28 10.79
C LEU A 410 -10.68 1.43 11.81
N GLY A 411 -11.11 1.52 13.07
CA GLY A 411 -10.54 0.80 14.20
C GLY A 411 -11.20 -0.54 14.48
N TYR A 412 -10.78 -1.13 15.61
CA TYR A 412 -11.35 -2.36 16.13
C TYR A 412 -12.84 -2.18 16.45
N GLY A 413 -13.66 -3.08 15.94
CA GLY A 413 -15.13 -3.05 16.05
C GLY A 413 -15.82 -2.18 14.98
N GLU A 414 -15.18 -1.12 14.52
CA GLU A 414 -15.73 -0.24 13.48
C GLU A 414 -15.75 -0.94 12.11
N ARG A 415 -14.69 -1.70 11.79
CA ARG A 415 -14.59 -2.45 10.52
C ARG A 415 -15.69 -3.50 10.39
N ALA A 416 -15.92 -4.31 11.43
CA ALA A 416 -16.97 -5.31 11.43
C ALA A 416 -18.36 -4.67 11.31
N ARG A 417 -18.61 -3.58 12.05
CA ARG A 417 -19.86 -2.81 11.99
C ARG A 417 -20.14 -2.31 10.59
N PHE A 418 -19.18 -1.63 9.97
CA PHE A 418 -19.38 -1.10 8.62
C PHE A 418 -19.42 -2.19 7.56
N GLY A 419 -18.64 -3.25 7.68
CA GLY A 419 -18.69 -4.41 6.78
C GLY A 419 -20.07 -5.08 6.77
N LYS A 420 -20.74 -5.19 7.93
CA LYS A 420 -22.12 -5.68 8.02
C LYS A 420 -23.12 -4.74 7.36
N ILE A 421 -22.93 -3.42 7.51
CA ILE A 421 -23.77 -2.42 6.81
C ILE A 421 -23.66 -2.60 5.29
N LEU A 422 -22.43 -2.77 4.77
CA LEU A 422 -22.23 -3.03 3.34
C LEU A 422 -22.94 -4.32 2.90
N ASN A 423 -22.84 -5.39 3.68
CA ASN A 423 -23.53 -6.64 3.39
C ASN A 423 -25.05 -6.48 3.39
N ASP A 424 -25.61 -5.74 4.34
CA ASP A 424 -27.04 -5.43 4.40
C ASP A 424 -27.51 -4.59 3.20
N MET A 425 -26.71 -3.62 2.74
CA MET A 425 -27.03 -2.82 1.56
C MET A 425 -27.09 -3.69 0.30
N VAL A 426 -26.20 -4.68 0.17
CA VAL A 426 -26.26 -5.68 -0.91
C VAL A 426 -27.52 -6.53 -0.78
N ALA A 427 -27.81 -7.06 0.42
CA ALA A 427 -28.99 -7.89 0.68
C ALA A 427 -30.32 -7.18 0.36
N ARG A 428 -30.40 -5.87 0.61
CA ARG A 428 -31.59 -5.06 0.29
C ARG A 428 -31.65 -4.57 -1.15
N GLY A 429 -30.64 -4.90 -1.99
CA GLY A 429 -30.60 -4.46 -3.38
C GLY A 429 -30.34 -2.94 -3.54
N GLU A 430 -29.79 -2.28 -2.52
CA GLU A 430 -29.38 -0.88 -2.60
C GLU A 430 -28.13 -0.71 -3.47
N LEU A 431 -27.27 -1.74 -3.48
CA LEU A 431 -26.09 -1.84 -4.34
C LEU A 431 -26.37 -2.84 -5.47
N LYS A 432 -25.82 -2.57 -6.65
CA LYS A 432 -26.08 -3.35 -7.86
C LYS A 432 -25.40 -4.72 -7.87
N ALA A 433 -24.24 -4.85 -7.18
CA ALA A 433 -23.48 -6.08 -7.07
C ALA A 433 -22.77 -6.12 -5.71
N PRO A 434 -22.19 -7.28 -5.31
CA PRO A 434 -21.40 -7.40 -4.10
C PRO A 434 -20.24 -6.42 -3.97
N ILE A 435 -19.82 -6.24 -2.73
CA ILE A 435 -18.69 -5.40 -2.36
C ILE A 435 -17.53 -6.29 -1.90
N VAL A 436 -16.34 -6.05 -2.45
CA VAL A 436 -15.10 -6.62 -1.94
C VAL A 436 -14.56 -5.73 -0.84
N ILE A 437 -14.23 -6.29 0.30
CA ILE A 437 -13.63 -5.61 1.44
C ILE A 437 -12.24 -6.16 1.67
N GLY A 438 -11.25 -5.29 1.70
CA GLY A 438 -9.87 -5.65 1.97
C GLY A 438 -9.15 -4.57 2.75
N ARG A 439 -7.84 -4.73 2.90
CA ARG A 439 -6.97 -3.75 3.55
C ARG A 439 -5.57 -3.77 2.97
N ASP A 440 -4.75 -2.80 3.37
CA ASP A 440 -3.32 -2.82 3.07
C ASP A 440 -2.61 -3.96 3.84
N HIS A 441 -1.60 -4.56 3.24
CA HIS A 441 -0.72 -5.51 3.92
C HIS A 441 0.13 -4.85 5.02
N LEU A 442 0.19 -3.52 5.04
CA LEU A 442 0.88 -2.71 6.04
C LEU A 442 0.02 -2.42 7.28
N ASP A 443 -1.10 -3.09 7.44
CA ASP A 443 -2.01 -2.90 8.56
C ASP A 443 -1.39 -3.37 9.89
N SER A 444 -1.92 -2.89 10.98
CA SER A 444 -1.34 -2.92 12.33
C SER A 444 -0.92 -4.30 12.87
N GLY A 445 -1.61 -5.37 12.47
CA GLY A 445 -1.36 -6.73 12.95
C GLY A 445 -0.84 -7.71 11.90
N SER A 446 -0.59 -7.25 10.68
CA SER A 446 -0.38 -8.11 9.52
C SER A 446 1.03 -8.11 8.97
N VAL A 447 1.98 -7.43 9.60
CA VAL A 447 3.30 -7.20 9.03
C VAL A 447 4.40 -7.28 10.09
N ALA A 448 5.56 -7.77 9.70
CA ALA A 448 6.83 -7.58 10.38
C ALA A 448 7.80 -6.97 9.38
N SER A 449 8.18 -5.72 9.61
CA SER A 449 9.05 -4.93 8.73
C SER A 449 9.84 -3.94 9.58
N PRO A 450 11.06 -4.32 10.03
CA PRO A 450 11.84 -3.54 11.00
C PRO A 450 12.26 -2.16 10.51
N ASN A 451 12.29 -1.95 9.20
CA ASN A 451 12.64 -0.66 8.61
C ASN A 451 11.41 0.18 8.21
N ARG A 452 10.18 -0.24 8.61
CA ARG A 452 8.95 0.48 8.27
C ARG A 452 7.86 0.32 9.34
N GLU A 453 6.97 -0.69 9.23
CA GLU A 453 5.78 -0.79 10.10
C GLU A 453 6.12 -1.21 11.52
N THR A 454 7.14 -2.02 11.70
CA THR A 454 7.57 -2.49 13.02
C THR A 454 8.89 -1.86 13.49
N GLU A 455 9.30 -0.76 12.85
CA GLU A 455 10.45 0.04 13.28
C GLU A 455 10.24 0.55 14.70
N ALA A 456 11.26 0.41 15.54
CA ALA A 456 11.30 0.90 16.91
C ALA A 456 10.12 0.41 17.77
N MET A 457 9.80 -0.87 17.70
CA MET A 457 8.84 -1.47 18.63
C MET A 457 9.34 -1.32 20.07
N LYS A 458 8.43 -1.00 20.99
CA LYS A 458 8.77 -0.65 22.38
C LYS A 458 9.57 -1.74 23.11
N ASP A 459 9.32 -2.99 22.78
CA ASP A 459 9.97 -4.19 23.37
C ASP A 459 11.14 -4.73 22.53
N GLY A 460 11.45 -4.11 21.37
CA GLY A 460 12.48 -4.57 20.46
C GLY A 460 12.05 -5.73 19.55
N SER A 461 10.76 -6.03 19.44
CA SER A 461 10.23 -7.14 18.63
C SER A 461 10.10 -6.81 17.13
N ASP A 462 10.85 -5.85 16.64
CA ASP A 462 10.78 -5.32 15.26
C ASP A 462 10.85 -6.41 14.18
N VAL A 463 11.68 -7.44 14.41
CA VAL A 463 11.95 -8.53 13.46
C VAL A 463 11.12 -9.79 13.69
N VAL A 464 10.21 -9.80 14.67
CA VAL A 464 9.42 -10.99 14.98
C VAL A 464 8.31 -11.18 13.96
N SER A 465 8.44 -12.21 13.14
CA SER A 465 7.53 -12.48 12.02
C SER A 465 6.42 -13.49 12.30
N ASP A 466 6.29 -13.97 13.52
CA ASP A 466 5.16 -14.83 13.93
C ASP A 466 3.82 -14.10 13.77
N TRP A 467 3.78 -12.79 13.99
CA TRP A 467 2.57 -11.98 13.96
C TRP A 467 1.84 -12.00 12.62
N PRO A 468 2.47 -11.72 11.46
CA PRO A 468 1.77 -11.82 10.18
C PRO A 468 1.36 -13.24 9.83
N ILE A 469 2.09 -14.27 10.26
CA ILE A 469 1.72 -15.67 10.06
C ILE A 469 0.47 -16.00 10.88
N LEU A 470 0.42 -15.64 12.17
CA LEU A 470 -0.76 -15.80 13.01
C LEU A 470 -1.96 -15.01 12.47
N ASN A 471 -1.73 -13.81 11.94
CA ASN A 471 -2.75 -13.01 11.28
C ASN A 471 -3.37 -13.75 10.08
N ALA A 472 -2.54 -14.30 9.20
CA ALA A 472 -3.04 -15.08 8.05
C ALA A 472 -3.81 -16.32 8.50
N MET A 473 -3.32 -17.04 9.50
CA MET A 473 -3.98 -18.25 10.03
C MET A 473 -5.35 -17.92 10.63
N VAL A 474 -5.45 -16.89 11.47
CA VAL A 474 -6.74 -16.53 12.08
C VAL A 474 -7.74 -16.01 11.06
N ASN A 475 -7.30 -15.30 10.05
CA ASN A 475 -8.15 -14.84 8.96
C ASN A 475 -8.67 -16.01 8.10
N ALA A 476 -7.82 -17.02 7.82
CA ALA A 476 -8.24 -18.24 7.13
C ALA A 476 -9.27 -19.04 7.94
N VAL A 477 -9.00 -19.23 9.24
CA VAL A 477 -9.93 -19.90 10.17
C VAL A 477 -11.25 -19.12 10.32
N GLY A 478 -11.19 -17.78 10.29
CA GLY A 478 -12.35 -16.89 10.33
C GLY A 478 -13.24 -16.97 9.10
N GLY A 479 -12.75 -17.54 8.01
CA GLY A 479 -13.51 -17.72 6.75
C GLY A 479 -13.40 -16.52 5.81
N ALA A 480 -12.28 -15.83 5.78
CA ALA A 480 -11.98 -14.83 4.74
C ALA A 480 -12.13 -15.44 3.34
N THR A 481 -12.50 -14.64 2.34
CA THR A 481 -12.69 -15.14 0.97
C THR A 481 -11.36 -15.56 0.35
N TRP A 482 -10.30 -14.77 0.55
CA TRP A 482 -8.93 -15.21 0.28
C TRP A 482 -7.92 -14.59 1.25
N VAL A 483 -6.85 -15.31 1.48
CA VAL A 483 -5.77 -14.96 2.41
C VAL A 483 -4.43 -15.17 1.72
N SER A 484 -3.46 -14.34 2.05
CA SER A 484 -2.13 -14.42 1.47
C SER A 484 -1.02 -14.16 2.48
N VAL A 485 0.13 -14.80 2.28
CA VAL A 485 1.37 -14.53 3.02
C VAL A 485 2.48 -14.22 2.02
N HIS A 486 3.19 -13.14 2.25
CA HIS A 486 4.21 -12.63 1.35
C HIS A 486 5.50 -12.31 2.09
N HIS A 487 6.58 -12.32 1.33
CA HIS A 487 7.90 -11.89 1.77
C HIS A 487 8.42 -10.77 0.87
N GLY A 488 9.18 -9.85 1.42
CA GLY A 488 9.84 -8.76 0.69
C GLY A 488 9.07 -7.44 0.69
N GLY A 489 7.87 -7.41 0.15
CA GLY A 489 7.03 -6.20 0.12
C GLY A 489 7.73 -4.96 -0.45
N GLY A 490 7.34 -3.79 0.01
CA GLY A 490 7.89 -2.50 -0.43
C GLY A 490 9.25 -2.13 0.18
N VAL A 491 9.82 -2.97 1.03
CA VAL A 491 11.16 -2.80 1.63
C VAL A 491 12.21 -3.77 1.08
N GLY A 492 11.80 -4.65 0.17
CA GLY A 492 12.70 -5.57 -0.53
C GLY A 492 12.86 -6.94 0.15
N MET A 493 13.52 -7.83 -0.57
CA MET A 493 13.72 -9.22 -0.19
C MET A 493 14.56 -9.32 1.10
N GLY A 494 14.09 -10.11 2.06
CA GLY A 494 14.74 -10.29 3.36
C GLY A 494 14.28 -9.31 4.47
N TYR A 495 13.50 -8.27 4.13
CA TYR A 495 13.22 -7.17 5.06
C TYR A 495 11.76 -7.07 5.53
N SER A 496 10.87 -7.94 5.08
CA SER A 496 9.50 -8.00 5.61
C SER A 496 8.81 -9.33 5.37
N LEU A 497 7.91 -9.67 6.30
CA LEU A 497 6.85 -10.66 6.11
C LEU A 497 5.50 -9.97 6.37
N HIS A 498 4.52 -10.23 5.53
CA HIS A 498 3.20 -9.61 5.66
C HIS A 498 2.08 -10.50 5.14
N ALA A 499 0.87 -10.25 5.62
CA ALA A 499 -0.31 -11.01 5.30
C ALA A 499 -1.41 -10.12 4.70
N GLY A 500 -2.10 -10.64 3.70
CA GLY A 500 -3.29 -10.05 3.10
C GLY A 500 -4.54 -10.80 3.50
N VAL A 501 -5.66 -10.07 3.57
CA VAL A 501 -6.99 -10.61 3.81
C VAL A 501 -8.01 -9.87 2.98
N VAL A 502 -8.92 -10.62 2.37
CA VAL A 502 -10.04 -10.07 1.61
C VAL A 502 -11.31 -10.87 1.91
N ILE A 503 -12.41 -10.16 2.05
CA ILE A 503 -13.72 -10.75 2.30
C ILE A 503 -14.78 -10.09 1.42
N VAL A 504 -15.80 -10.85 1.03
CA VAL A 504 -16.86 -10.41 0.13
C VAL A 504 -18.16 -10.26 0.89
N ALA A 505 -18.77 -9.10 0.78
CA ALA A 505 -20.13 -8.79 1.21
C ALA A 505 -21.07 -9.07 0.03
N ASP A 506 -21.66 -10.26 -0.01
CA ASP A 506 -22.55 -10.73 -1.08
C ASP A 506 -24.04 -10.69 -0.72
N GLY A 507 -24.36 -10.15 0.46
CA GLY A 507 -25.73 -10.01 0.95
C GLY A 507 -26.25 -11.24 1.69
N THR A 508 -25.49 -12.33 1.79
CA THR A 508 -25.92 -13.55 2.49
C THR A 508 -25.66 -13.46 4.00
N LYS A 509 -26.34 -14.30 4.78
CA LYS A 509 -26.07 -14.44 6.22
C LYS A 509 -24.72 -15.09 6.50
N GLU A 510 -24.30 -15.98 5.62
CA GLU A 510 -23.00 -16.62 5.65
C GLU A 510 -21.89 -15.59 5.50
N ALA A 511 -22.02 -14.63 4.57
CA ALA A 511 -21.11 -13.51 4.40
C ALA A 511 -21.11 -12.59 5.63
N GLU A 512 -22.28 -12.27 6.20
CA GLU A 512 -22.38 -11.47 7.43
C GLU A 512 -21.57 -12.08 8.58
N ALA A 513 -21.73 -13.38 8.81
CA ALA A 513 -21.01 -14.10 9.87
C ALA A 513 -19.49 -14.12 9.64
N ARG A 514 -19.03 -14.28 8.39
CA ARG A 514 -17.60 -14.19 8.03
C ARG A 514 -17.06 -12.80 8.25
N ILE A 515 -17.78 -11.77 7.79
CA ILE A 515 -17.42 -10.36 7.93
C ILE A 515 -17.22 -10.02 9.40
N GLU A 516 -18.16 -10.42 10.27
CA GLU A 516 -18.07 -10.17 11.70
C GLU A 516 -16.80 -10.80 12.31
N ARG A 517 -16.55 -12.08 12.02
CA ARG A 517 -15.35 -12.78 12.54
C ARG A 517 -14.06 -12.16 12.04
N VAL A 518 -13.90 -12.06 10.72
CA VAL A 518 -12.66 -11.63 10.08
C VAL A 518 -12.35 -10.17 10.39
N LEU A 519 -13.33 -9.28 10.26
CA LEU A 519 -13.15 -7.85 10.50
C LEU A 519 -13.11 -7.48 12.01
N THR A 520 -13.27 -8.47 12.90
CA THR A 520 -12.97 -8.36 14.33
C THR A 520 -11.57 -8.87 14.63
N THR A 521 -11.22 -10.07 14.19
CA THR A 521 -9.93 -10.70 14.52
C THR A 521 -8.76 -10.03 13.82
N ASP A 522 -8.91 -9.60 12.58
CA ASP A 522 -7.84 -8.97 11.81
C ASP A 522 -7.32 -7.67 12.45
N PRO A 523 -8.15 -6.63 12.71
CA PRO A 523 -7.69 -5.45 13.44
C PRO A 523 -7.36 -5.75 14.90
N GLY A 524 -7.97 -6.77 15.50
CA GLY A 524 -7.66 -7.24 16.85
C GLY A 524 -6.21 -7.70 16.99
N MET A 525 -5.64 -8.33 15.97
CA MET A 525 -4.22 -8.69 15.94
C MET A 525 -3.30 -7.48 16.08
N GLY A 526 -3.67 -6.32 15.51
CA GLY A 526 -2.94 -5.08 15.68
C GLY A 526 -2.92 -4.59 17.14
N VAL A 527 -4.08 -4.59 17.80
CA VAL A 527 -4.20 -4.22 19.21
C VAL A 527 -3.38 -5.17 20.08
N VAL A 528 -3.53 -6.48 19.86
CA VAL A 528 -2.84 -7.52 20.65
C VAL A 528 -1.32 -7.40 20.50
N ARG A 529 -0.80 -7.29 19.28
CA ARG A 529 0.62 -7.12 19.04
C ARG A 529 1.23 -5.93 19.76
N HIS A 530 0.53 -4.77 19.72
CA HIS A 530 1.02 -3.56 20.37
C HIS A 530 0.84 -3.61 21.90
N ALA A 531 -0.21 -4.27 22.38
CA ALA A 531 -0.39 -4.50 23.80
C ALA A 531 0.70 -5.43 24.38
N ASP A 532 1.05 -6.49 23.64
CA ASP A 532 2.14 -7.41 23.98
C ASP A 532 3.49 -6.69 24.04
N ALA A 533 3.75 -5.82 23.07
CA ALA A 533 4.94 -4.97 23.03
C ALA A 533 4.97 -3.87 24.13
N GLY A 534 3.96 -3.77 24.97
CA GLY A 534 3.95 -2.88 26.12
C GLY A 534 3.42 -1.47 25.88
N TYR A 535 2.73 -1.20 24.77
CA TYR A 535 2.08 0.09 24.52
C TYR A 535 0.83 0.25 25.38
N GLU A 536 0.81 1.23 26.29
CA GLU A 536 -0.30 1.44 27.23
C GLU A 536 -1.62 1.77 26.53
N LEU A 537 -1.58 2.51 25.40
CA LEU A 537 -2.77 2.78 24.60
C LEU A 537 -3.39 1.49 24.07
N ALA A 538 -2.59 0.54 23.61
CA ALA A 538 -3.09 -0.74 23.12
C ALA A 538 -3.67 -1.62 24.24
N LYS A 539 -3.02 -1.63 25.42
CA LYS A 539 -3.54 -2.31 26.61
C LYS A 539 -4.89 -1.71 27.07
N LYS A 540 -4.99 -0.38 27.05
CA LYS A 540 -6.25 0.33 27.33
C LYS A 540 -7.33 -0.06 26.33
N THR A 541 -7.03 0.01 25.03
CA THR A 541 -7.94 -0.39 23.96
C THR A 541 -8.41 -1.83 24.12
N ALA A 542 -7.50 -2.76 24.43
CA ALA A 542 -7.85 -4.16 24.64
C ALA A 542 -8.85 -4.33 25.78
N ARG A 543 -8.65 -3.66 26.93
CA ARG A 543 -9.57 -3.70 28.08
C ARG A 543 -10.94 -3.11 27.73
N GLU A 544 -10.97 -1.91 27.13
CA GLU A 544 -12.21 -1.21 26.77
C GLU A 544 -13.04 -1.98 25.74
N LYS A 545 -12.37 -2.70 24.84
CA LYS A 545 -13.02 -3.51 23.79
C LYS A 545 -13.24 -4.97 24.19
N GLY A 546 -12.86 -5.37 25.40
CA GLY A 546 -13.06 -6.74 25.90
C GLY A 546 -12.24 -7.81 25.17
N ILE A 547 -11.06 -7.43 24.64
CA ILE A 547 -10.15 -8.37 23.99
C ILE A 547 -9.45 -9.19 25.08
N LYS A 548 -9.62 -10.52 25.03
CA LYS A 548 -9.00 -11.43 25.99
C LYS A 548 -7.51 -11.62 25.67
N ILE A 549 -6.64 -11.05 26.49
CA ILE A 549 -5.19 -11.21 26.40
C ILE A 549 -4.71 -11.89 27.68
N PRO A 550 -4.48 -13.24 27.66
CA PRO A 550 -4.26 -14.03 28.88
C PRO A 550 -3.14 -13.51 29.79
N MET A 551 -2.07 -12.95 29.21
CA MET A 551 -0.93 -12.45 30.00
C MET A 551 -1.19 -11.06 30.61
N LEU A 552 -2.07 -10.24 30.03
CA LEU A 552 -2.50 -8.97 30.62
C LEU A 552 -3.52 -9.19 31.74
N ASP A 553 -4.40 -10.18 31.58
CA ASP A 553 -5.46 -10.48 32.55
C ASP A 553 -4.89 -11.04 33.85
N LYS A 554 -3.77 -11.78 33.80
CA LYS A 554 -3.08 -12.31 34.99
C LYS A 554 -2.37 -11.26 35.83
N GLY A 555 -2.08 -10.08 35.32
CA GLY A 555 -1.39 -9.00 36.00
C GLY A 555 -2.28 -8.15 36.93
N ASN A 556 -3.59 -8.32 36.87
CA ASN A 556 -4.55 -7.58 37.72
C ASN A 556 -4.92 -8.31 39.03
N ASP A 557 -4.45 -9.54 39.24
CA ASP A 557 -4.67 -10.36 40.45
C ASP A 557 -3.48 -10.38 41.43
N GLN A 558 -2.50 -9.46 41.28
CA GLN A 558 -1.37 -9.30 42.20
C GLN A 558 -1.35 -7.94 42.87
#